data_5de86ff63e13e59f72d636103c05573c
#
_entry.id   5de86ff63e13e59f72d636103c05573c
#
_cell.length_a   1.000
_cell.length_b   1.000
_cell.length_c   1.000
_cell.angle_alpha   90.00
_cell.angle_beta   90.00
_cell.angle_gamma   90.00
#
_symmetry.space_group_name_H-M   'P 1'
#
loop_
_entity.id
_entity.type
_entity.pdbx_description
1 polymer ?
#
loop_
_entity_poly.entity_id
_entity_poly.type
_entity_poly.pdbx_seq_one_letter_code
_entity_poly.pdbx_strand_id
1 'polypeptide(L)'
;MKKNIITMLLLAAALTLHAQDKLFLPDSLHVAVRKSAPDLYFHDQEMLRLLMPKDAEFGVECVPSFECEWTLTYSPSAHALIYKVSQENIWYKKYHFDHWDDYTHKPGEKRPKRYKSPKVNTYKLALADDQAELLRTIWRNAIGQAIDEKTMEAMTFSGKHPLRVVHTDGTRWNFFLADRRAYSYFAKNPHVAFTNALMEAVRDGDSQRMNSLIGDEFQRVVAELSIQPAL
;
A
#
# COMPACT_ATOMS: atom_id res chain seq x y z
N MET A 1 -6.83 42.25 15.85
CA MET A 1 -6.76 41.71 14.50
C MET A 1 -5.58 40.76 14.25
N LYS A 2 -4.30 41.11 14.55
CA LYS A 2 -3.14 40.24 14.26
C LYS A 2 -3.18 38.85 14.95
N LYS A 3 -3.68 38.72 16.18
CA LYS A 3 -3.76 37.43 16.90
C LYS A 3 -4.72 36.43 16.22
N ASN A 4 -5.86 36.90 15.67
CA ASN A 4 -6.83 36.03 15.02
C ASN A 4 -6.34 35.48 13.65
N ILE A 5 -5.50 36.25 12.95
CA ILE A 5 -4.90 35.83 11.67
C ILE A 5 -3.87 34.71 11.90
N ILE A 6 -3.06 34.82 12.95
CA ILE A 6 -2.06 33.79 13.30
C ILE A 6 -2.75 32.49 13.73
N THR A 7 -3.85 32.59 14.51
CA THR A 7 -4.63 31.41 14.92
C THR A 7 -5.30 30.74 13.73
N MET A 8 -5.85 31.51 12.78
CA MET A 8 -6.42 30.95 11.54
C MET A 8 -5.35 30.30 10.65
N LEU A 9 -4.17 30.89 10.52
CA LEU A 9 -3.06 30.31 9.76
C LEU A 9 -2.53 29.02 10.40
N LEU A 10 -2.44 28.95 11.72
CA LEU A 10 -2.05 27.73 12.43
C LEU A 10 -3.12 26.64 12.33
N LEU A 11 -4.42 27.01 12.36
CA LEU A 11 -5.52 26.07 12.16
C LEU A 11 -5.56 25.53 10.73
N ALA A 12 -5.32 26.40 9.73
CA ALA A 12 -5.24 25.99 8.32
C ALA A 12 -4.03 25.11 8.08
N ALA A 13 -2.87 25.39 8.68
CA ALA A 13 -1.68 24.54 8.59
C ALA A 13 -1.87 23.18 9.29
N ALA A 14 -2.56 23.16 10.44
CA ALA A 14 -2.89 21.91 11.12
C ALA A 14 -3.87 21.05 10.31
N LEU A 15 -4.88 21.68 9.68
CA LEU A 15 -5.83 20.97 8.81
C LEU A 15 -5.17 20.42 7.55
N THR A 16 -4.21 21.14 6.96
CA THR A 16 -3.46 20.63 5.79
C THR A 16 -2.53 19.48 6.15
N LEU A 17 -1.87 19.50 7.31
CA LEU A 17 -1.06 18.40 7.81
C LEU A 17 -1.89 17.14 8.09
N HIS A 18 -3.08 17.29 8.68
CA HIS A 18 -3.99 16.16 8.91
C HIS A 18 -4.62 15.62 7.61
N ALA A 19 -4.81 16.46 6.59
CA ALA A 19 -5.31 16.03 5.30
C ALA A 19 -4.28 15.21 4.52
N GLN A 20 -2.99 15.52 4.66
CA GLN A 20 -1.92 14.75 4.00
C GLN A 20 -1.84 13.30 4.49
N ASP A 21 -2.10 13.04 5.77
CA ASP A 21 -2.07 11.68 6.34
C ASP A 21 -3.18 10.77 5.77
N LYS A 22 -4.23 11.34 5.15
CA LYS A 22 -5.35 10.63 4.53
C LYS A 22 -5.26 10.52 3.01
N LEU A 23 -4.18 11.03 2.40
CA LEU A 23 -4.09 11.15 0.96
C LEU A 23 -3.89 9.79 0.29
N PHE A 24 -4.83 9.41 -0.60
CA PHE A 24 -4.66 8.36 -1.59
C PHE A 24 -4.36 8.99 -2.96
N LEU A 25 -3.38 8.44 -3.65
CA LEU A 25 -2.97 8.87 -4.96
C LEU A 25 -3.54 7.92 -6.03
N PRO A 26 -3.92 8.43 -7.23
CA PRO A 26 -4.44 7.59 -8.29
C PRO A 26 -3.34 6.72 -8.92
N ASP A 27 -3.71 5.54 -9.42
CA ASP A 27 -2.78 4.59 -10.04
C ASP A 27 -2.11 5.13 -11.32
N SER A 28 -2.77 6.05 -12.03
CA SER A 28 -2.23 6.68 -13.24
C SER A 28 -0.85 7.30 -13.05
N LEU A 29 -0.62 7.96 -11.91
CA LEU A 29 0.68 8.54 -11.57
C LEU A 29 1.76 7.46 -11.47
N HIS A 30 1.42 6.33 -10.89
CA HIS A 30 2.35 5.20 -10.72
C HIS A 30 2.68 4.51 -12.04
N VAL A 31 1.68 4.32 -12.91
CA VAL A 31 1.85 3.75 -14.26
C VAL A 31 2.81 4.59 -15.11
N ALA A 32 2.72 5.91 -15.04
CA ALA A 32 3.62 6.79 -15.78
C ALA A 32 5.09 6.63 -15.34
N VAL A 33 5.35 6.51 -14.04
CA VAL A 33 6.70 6.28 -13.49
C VAL A 33 7.23 4.90 -13.92
N ARG A 34 6.42 3.85 -13.86
CA ARG A 34 6.81 2.47 -14.25
C ARG A 34 7.24 2.37 -15.70
N LYS A 35 6.56 3.05 -16.62
CA LYS A 35 6.89 3.01 -18.06
C LYS A 35 8.27 3.59 -18.39
N SER A 36 8.79 4.47 -17.54
CA SER A 36 10.09 5.11 -17.72
C SER A 36 11.25 4.40 -17.03
N ALA A 37 10.99 3.35 -16.22
CA ALA A 37 11.99 2.67 -15.40
C ALA A 37 11.87 1.14 -15.51
N PRO A 38 12.64 0.49 -16.41
CA PRO A 38 12.61 -0.97 -16.63
C PRO A 38 12.82 -1.82 -15.37
N ASP A 39 13.65 -1.36 -14.45
CA ASP A 39 13.95 -2.07 -13.21
C ASP A 39 12.77 -2.09 -12.25
N LEU A 40 11.99 -1.00 -12.18
CA LEU A 40 10.73 -0.96 -11.44
C LEU A 40 9.69 -1.91 -12.05
N TYR A 41 9.65 -2.01 -13.37
CA TYR A 41 8.77 -2.95 -14.05
C TYR A 41 9.10 -4.41 -13.71
N PHE A 42 10.38 -4.77 -13.70
CA PHE A 42 10.81 -6.11 -13.29
C PHE A 42 10.38 -6.40 -11.84
N HIS A 43 10.62 -5.47 -10.92
CA HIS A 43 10.24 -5.62 -9.52
C HIS A 43 8.75 -5.89 -9.34
N ASP A 44 7.91 -5.10 -10.02
CA ASP A 44 6.46 -5.28 -9.97
C ASP A 44 6.01 -6.64 -10.52
N GLN A 45 6.60 -7.08 -11.64
CA GLN A 45 6.29 -8.39 -12.21
C GLN A 45 6.70 -9.53 -11.28
N GLU A 46 7.85 -9.42 -10.65
CA GLU A 46 8.35 -10.42 -9.70
C GLU A 46 7.50 -10.46 -8.43
N MET A 47 7.08 -9.30 -7.90
CA MET A 47 6.12 -9.20 -6.81
C MET A 47 4.81 -9.90 -7.13
N LEU A 48 4.20 -9.57 -8.27
CA LEU A 48 2.95 -10.19 -8.71
C LEU A 48 3.09 -11.70 -8.84
N ARG A 49 4.17 -12.16 -9.44
CA ARG A 49 4.44 -13.59 -9.63
C ARG A 49 4.61 -14.35 -8.32
N LEU A 50 5.30 -13.76 -7.34
CA LEU A 50 5.65 -14.41 -6.07
C LEU A 50 4.55 -14.28 -5.03
N LEU A 51 4.01 -13.08 -4.89
CA LEU A 51 3.19 -12.71 -3.74
C LEU A 51 1.70 -12.66 -4.05
N MET A 52 1.30 -12.44 -5.32
CA MET A 52 -0.11 -12.32 -5.65
C MET A 52 -0.76 -13.69 -5.90
N PRO A 53 -1.83 -14.06 -5.18
CA PRO A 53 -2.69 -15.18 -5.55
C PRO A 53 -3.37 -14.93 -6.91
N LYS A 54 -3.56 -15.98 -7.71
CA LYS A 54 -4.15 -15.86 -9.06
C LYS A 54 -5.59 -15.36 -9.05
N ASP A 55 -6.33 -15.64 -8.00
CA ASP A 55 -7.73 -15.31 -7.79
C ASP A 55 -7.93 -14.20 -6.75
N ALA A 56 -6.89 -13.39 -6.47
CA ALA A 56 -7.01 -12.26 -5.57
C ALA A 56 -8.05 -11.25 -6.09
N GLU A 57 -9.12 -11.06 -5.31
CA GLU A 57 -10.20 -10.13 -5.67
C GLU A 57 -9.92 -8.71 -5.22
N PHE A 58 -9.45 -8.58 -3.98
CA PHE A 58 -9.04 -7.31 -3.41
C PHE A 58 -7.88 -7.51 -2.41
N GLY A 59 -7.21 -6.44 -2.09
CA GLY A 59 -6.13 -6.50 -1.13
C GLY A 59 -5.20 -5.29 -1.18
N VAL A 60 -4.03 -5.48 -0.61
CA VAL A 60 -2.95 -4.52 -0.60
C VAL A 60 -1.62 -5.18 -0.96
N GLU A 61 -0.82 -4.47 -1.74
CA GLU A 61 0.59 -4.76 -1.97
C GLU A 61 1.40 -3.74 -1.16
N CYS A 62 2.28 -4.21 -0.29
CA CYS A 62 3.19 -3.35 0.46
C CYS A 62 4.59 -3.46 -0.11
N VAL A 63 5.14 -2.32 -0.51
CA VAL A 63 6.46 -2.18 -1.11
C VAL A 63 7.28 -1.24 -0.25
N PRO A 64 7.95 -1.75 0.80
CA PRO A 64 8.86 -0.95 1.61
C PRO A 64 10.19 -0.75 0.90
N SER A 65 10.89 0.36 1.18
CA SER A 65 12.20 0.64 0.55
C SER A 65 13.29 -0.31 1.00
N PHE A 66 13.27 -0.74 2.27
CA PHE A 66 14.39 -1.49 2.88
C PHE A 66 14.01 -2.82 3.51
N GLU A 67 12.71 -3.09 3.65
CA GLU A 67 12.18 -4.31 4.24
C GLU A 67 11.70 -5.28 3.16
N CYS A 68 11.19 -6.43 3.56
CA CYS A 68 10.66 -7.42 2.63
C CYS A 68 9.26 -7.02 2.17
N GLU A 69 9.02 -7.14 0.88
CA GLU A 69 7.72 -6.89 0.26
C GLU A 69 6.71 -7.96 0.70
N TRP A 70 5.45 -7.53 0.81
CA TRP A 70 4.37 -8.41 1.20
C TRP A 70 3.03 -8.04 0.56
N THR A 71 2.10 -8.98 0.57
CA THR A 71 0.70 -8.78 0.16
C THR A 71 -0.25 -9.33 1.21
N LEU A 72 -1.37 -8.65 1.39
CA LEU A 72 -2.54 -9.16 2.09
C LEU A 72 -3.73 -9.12 1.14
N THR A 73 -4.29 -10.28 0.81
CA THR A 73 -5.29 -10.41 -0.24
C THR A 73 -6.43 -11.32 0.17
N TYR A 74 -7.62 -11.05 -0.31
CA TYR A 74 -8.73 -12.00 -0.24
C TYR A 74 -8.75 -12.87 -1.49
N SER A 75 -8.83 -14.19 -1.27
CA SER A 75 -8.99 -15.21 -2.29
C SER A 75 -10.39 -15.82 -2.16
N PRO A 76 -11.30 -15.57 -3.12
CA PRO A 76 -12.65 -16.15 -3.10
C PRO A 76 -12.64 -17.67 -3.15
N SER A 77 -11.75 -18.30 -3.94
CA SER A 77 -11.67 -19.75 -4.04
C SER A 77 -11.20 -20.43 -2.76
N ALA A 78 -10.45 -19.74 -1.93
CA ALA A 78 -9.98 -20.22 -0.66
C ALA A 78 -10.87 -19.80 0.52
N HIS A 79 -11.84 -18.90 0.33
CA HIS A 79 -12.61 -18.24 1.39
C HIS A 79 -11.71 -17.76 2.52
N ALA A 80 -10.63 -17.05 2.18
CA ALA A 80 -9.60 -16.70 3.14
C ALA A 80 -8.89 -15.39 2.82
N LEU A 81 -8.41 -14.70 3.86
CA LEU A 81 -7.32 -13.76 3.74
C LEU A 81 -5.99 -14.51 3.64
N ILE A 82 -5.18 -14.11 2.70
CA ILE A 82 -3.86 -14.67 2.44
C ILE A 82 -2.82 -13.57 2.61
N TYR A 83 -1.94 -13.74 3.60
CA TYR A 83 -0.76 -12.93 3.79
C TYR A 83 0.44 -13.65 3.22
N LYS A 84 1.14 -13.02 2.30
CA LYS A 84 2.41 -13.51 1.75
C LYS A 84 3.50 -12.48 1.95
N VAL A 85 4.65 -12.92 2.40
CA VAL A 85 5.82 -12.06 2.60
C VAL A 85 7.06 -12.72 2.04
N SER A 86 7.86 -11.94 1.31
CA SER A 86 9.17 -12.36 0.84
C SER A 86 10.13 -12.53 2.03
N GLN A 87 11.02 -13.51 1.99
CA GLN A 87 12.05 -13.71 3.03
C GLN A 87 13.27 -12.80 2.83
N GLU A 88 13.40 -12.18 1.67
CA GLU A 88 14.45 -11.25 1.31
C GLU A 88 13.81 -10.13 0.47
N ASN A 89 14.31 -8.92 0.58
CA ASN A 89 13.82 -7.83 -0.26
C ASN A 89 14.05 -8.16 -1.75
N ILE A 90 12.97 -8.17 -2.54
CA ILE A 90 12.97 -8.59 -3.96
C ILE A 90 13.82 -7.64 -4.79
N TRP A 91 13.67 -6.33 -4.55
CA TRP A 91 14.40 -5.29 -5.25
C TRP A 91 15.91 -5.43 -5.03
N TYR A 92 16.35 -5.45 -3.77
CA TYR A 92 17.78 -5.56 -3.45
C TYR A 92 18.38 -6.86 -3.94
N LYS A 93 17.68 -7.97 -3.83
CA LYS A 93 18.17 -9.26 -4.29
C LYS A 93 18.42 -9.26 -5.80
N LYS A 94 17.51 -8.63 -6.58
CA LYS A 94 17.67 -8.51 -8.03
C LYS A 94 18.77 -7.51 -8.37
N TYR A 95 18.78 -6.36 -7.70
CA TYR A 95 19.77 -5.30 -7.90
C TYR A 95 21.19 -5.84 -7.64
N HIS A 96 21.42 -6.54 -6.53
CA HIS A 96 22.71 -7.16 -6.21
C HIS A 96 23.10 -8.23 -7.22
N PHE A 97 22.17 -8.98 -7.76
CA PHE A 97 22.46 -9.96 -8.82
C PHE A 97 22.91 -9.29 -10.12
N ASP A 98 22.24 -8.21 -10.52
CA ASP A 98 22.53 -7.49 -11.77
C ASP A 98 23.86 -6.72 -11.69
N HIS A 99 24.12 -6.12 -10.54
CA HIS A 99 25.28 -5.26 -10.26
C HIS A 99 26.33 -5.97 -9.39
N TRP A 100 26.48 -7.28 -9.56
CA TRP A 100 27.39 -8.10 -8.75
C TRP A 100 28.80 -7.51 -8.65
N ASP A 101 29.33 -7.05 -9.77
CA ASP A 101 30.72 -6.58 -9.87
C ASP A 101 30.95 -5.22 -9.17
N ASP A 102 29.87 -4.52 -8.79
CA ASP A 102 29.92 -3.23 -8.09
C ASP A 102 30.07 -3.38 -6.57
N TYR A 103 30.01 -4.61 -6.05
CA TYR A 103 30.05 -4.90 -4.62
C TYR A 103 31.32 -5.62 -4.18
N THR A 104 31.68 -5.42 -2.91
CA THR A 104 32.76 -6.19 -2.27
C THR A 104 32.24 -7.56 -1.86
N HIS A 105 32.91 -8.61 -2.32
CA HIS A 105 32.56 -10.00 -2.04
C HIS A 105 33.55 -10.67 -1.09
N LYS A 106 33.08 -11.72 -0.40
CA LYS A 106 33.96 -12.55 0.42
C LYS A 106 34.98 -13.27 -0.45
N PRO A 107 36.21 -13.48 0.04
CA PRO A 107 37.21 -14.26 -0.71
C PRO A 107 36.66 -15.63 -1.14
N GLY A 108 36.72 -15.93 -2.45
CA GLY A 108 36.21 -17.17 -3.01
C GLY A 108 34.70 -17.20 -3.33
N GLU A 109 33.97 -16.16 -3.02
CA GLU A 109 32.57 -16.02 -3.41
C GLU A 109 32.49 -15.85 -4.94
N LYS A 110 31.58 -16.61 -5.57
CA LYS A 110 31.40 -16.60 -7.02
C LYS A 110 30.05 -15.99 -7.38
N ARG A 111 30.03 -15.21 -8.45
CA ARG A 111 28.76 -14.70 -9.01
C ARG A 111 27.78 -15.85 -9.27
N PRO A 112 26.54 -15.76 -8.81
CA PRO A 112 25.51 -16.74 -9.12
C PRO A 112 25.30 -16.82 -10.64
N LYS A 113 25.20 -18.04 -11.19
CA LYS A 113 25.00 -18.24 -12.64
C LYS A 113 23.64 -17.73 -13.13
N ARG A 114 22.64 -17.64 -12.25
CA ARG A 114 21.29 -17.15 -12.55
C ARG A 114 20.68 -16.51 -11.32
N TYR A 115 19.79 -15.55 -11.56
CA TYR A 115 18.94 -15.00 -10.51
C TYR A 115 18.06 -16.10 -9.90
N LYS A 116 17.94 -16.09 -8.57
CA LYS A 116 17.03 -16.95 -7.82
C LYS A 116 16.09 -16.06 -7.03
N SER A 117 14.81 -16.18 -7.30
CA SER A 117 13.78 -15.47 -6.53
C SER A 117 13.87 -15.76 -5.03
N PRO A 118 13.51 -14.81 -4.19
CA PRO A 118 13.34 -15.04 -2.75
C PRO A 118 12.34 -16.14 -2.47
N LYS A 119 12.47 -16.80 -1.32
CA LYS A 119 11.43 -17.65 -0.79
C LYS A 119 10.29 -16.78 -0.23
N VAL A 120 9.10 -17.35 -0.17
CA VAL A 120 7.88 -16.68 0.31
C VAL A 120 7.29 -17.47 1.46
N ASN A 121 7.02 -16.79 2.57
CA ASN A 121 6.16 -17.30 3.62
C ASN A 121 4.71 -16.99 3.27
N THR A 122 3.81 -17.95 3.54
CA THR A 122 2.39 -17.79 3.27
C THR A 122 1.59 -18.16 4.51
N TYR A 123 0.73 -17.24 4.93
CA TYR A 123 -0.20 -17.41 6.04
C TYR A 123 -1.62 -17.27 5.52
N LYS A 124 -2.56 -18.07 6.06
CA LYS A 124 -3.95 -18.06 5.63
C LYS A 124 -4.85 -18.06 6.86
N LEU A 125 -5.89 -17.25 6.80
CA LEU A 125 -6.93 -17.24 7.82
C LEU A 125 -8.29 -17.24 7.13
N ALA A 126 -9.13 -18.23 7.48
CA ALA A 126 -10.47 -18.36 6.92
C ALA A 126 -11.30 -17.10 7.20
N LEU A 127 -12.08 -16.67 6.22
CA LEU A 127 -12.92 -15.50 6.27
C LEU A 127 -14.34 -15.87 5.84
N ALA A 128 -15.32 -15.58 6.67
CA ALA A 128 -16.73 -15.78 6.34
C ALA A 128 -17.18 -14.80 5.25
N ASP A 129 -18.18 -15.17 4.47
CA ASP A 129 -18.63 -14.37 3.31
C ASP A 129 -19.16 -12.99 3.71
N ASP A 130 -19.84 -12.89 4.85
CA ASP A 130 -20.29 -11.61 5.42
C ASP A 130 -19.12 -10.71 5.79
N GLN A 131 -18.06 -11.27 6.38
CA GLN A 131 -16.84 -10.54 6.70
C GLN A 131 -16.09 -10.08 5.41
N ALA A 132 -16.10 -10.91 4.38
CA ALA A 132 -15.55 -10.55 3.08
C ALA A 132 -16.28 -9.36 2.46
N GLU A 133 -17.61 -9.29 2.61
CA GLU A 133 -18.42 -8.15 2.11
C GLU A 133 -18.13 -6.84 2.89
N LEU A 134 -17.95 -6.93 4.21
CA LEU A 134 -17.51 -5.78 5.00
C LEU A 134 -16.14 -5.28 4.51
N LEU A 135 -15.20 -6.18 4.29
CA LEU A 135 -13.88 -5.82 3.75
C LEU A 135 -13.97 -5.20 2.35
N ARG A 136 -14.79 -5.74 1.44
CA ARG A 136 -15.01 -5.12 0.12
C ARG A 136 -15.47 -3.66 0.25
N THR A 137 -16.35 -3.40 1.20
CA THR A 137 -16.84 -2.05 1.46
C THR A 137 -15.72 -1.14 1.98
N ILE A 138 -14.90 -1.62 2.91
CA ILE A 138 -13.73 -0.89 3.41
C ILE A 138 -12.75 -0.57 2.26
N TRP A 139 -12.42 -1.57 1.42
CA TRP A 139 -11.52 -1.37 0.27
C TRP A 139 -12.09 -0.43 -0.78
N ARG A 140 -13.40 -0.54 -1.06
CA ARG A 140 -14.10 0.40 -1.97
C ARG A 140 -14.03 1.84 -1.46
N ASN A 141 -14.20 2.04 -0.15
CA ASN A 141 -14.06 3.36 0.48
C ASN A 141 -12.62 3.87 0.36
N ALA A 142 -11.62 3.06 0.71
CA ALA A 142 -10.20 3.43 0.62
C ALA A 142 -9.82 3.88 -0.81
N ILE A 143 -10.19 3.10 -1.82
CA ILE A 143 -9.90 3.42 -3.23
C ILE A 143 -10.72 4.64 -3.69
N GLY A 144 -11.96 4.78 -3.21
CA GLY A 144 -12.83 5.92 -3.52
C GLY A 144 -12.34 7.25 -2.96
N GLN A 145 -11.47 7.22 -1.95
CA GLN A 145 -10.83 8.43 -1.40
C GLN A 145 -9.62 8.91 -2.22
N ALA A 146 -9.22 8.20 -3.29
CA ALA A 146 -8.16 8.66 -4.15
C ALA A 146 -8.55 10.00 -4.80
N ILE A 147 -7.66 10.98 -4.71
CA ILE A 147 -7.86 12.27 -5.39
C ILE A 147 -7.84 12.07 -6.89
N ASP A 148 -8.70 12.80 -7.58
CA ASP A 148 -8.70 12.79 -9.04
C ASP A 148 -7.47 13.53 -9.62
N GLU A 149 -7.14 13.22 -10.89
CA GLU A 149 -5.95 13.80 -11.56
C GLU A 149 -6.00 15.33 -11.63
N LYS A 150 -7.18 15.93 -11.84
CA LYS A 150 -7.33 17.37 -11.94
C LYS A 150 -7.04 18.07 -10.62
N THR A 151 -7.56 17.48 -9.52
CA THR A 151 -7.26 17.96 -8.16
C THR A 151 -5.77 17.84 -7.86
N MET A 152 -5.15 16.73 -8.24
CA MET A 152 -3.71 16.52 -8.07
C MET A 152 -2.89 17.54 -8.88
N GLU A 153 -3.25 17.78 -10.14
CA GLU A 153 -2.62 18.81 -10.98
C GLU A 153 -2.78 20.20 -10.37
N ALA A 154 -3.98 20.56 -9.90
CA ALA A 154 -4.21 21.85 -9.24
C ALA A 154 -3.36 22.01 -7.98
N MET A 155 -3.19 20.95 -7.17
CA MET A 155 -2.30 20.95 -6.00
C MET A 155 -0.83 21.09 -6.39
N THR A 156 -0.44 20.56 -7.54
CA THR A 156 0.94 20.63 -8.07
C THR A 156 1.27 22.01 -8.65
N PHE A 157 0.30 22.68 -9.29
CA PHE A 157 0.50 23.96 -9.97
C PHE A 157 0.21 25.19 -9.09
N SER A 158 -0.57 25.04 -8.01
CA SER A 158 -0.95 26.18 -7.15
C SER A 158 0.13 26.63 -6.17
N GLY A 159 1.19 25.87 -6.02
CA GLY A 159 2.29 26.18 -5.11
C GLY A 159 3.61 26.46 -5.83
N LYS A 160 4.42 27.36 -5.29
CA LYS A 160 5.78 27.68 -5.76
C LYS A 160 6.74 26.48 -5.73
N HIS A 161 6.28 25.32 -5.27
CA HIS A 161 7.01 24.06 -5.28
C HIS A 161 6.11 22.97 -5.86
N PRO A 162 6.46 22.38 -7.03
CA PRO A 162 5.80 21.17 -7.46
C PRO A 162 5.89 20.17 -6.30
N LEU A 163 4.78 19.53 -5.96
CA LEU A 163 4.80 18.37 -5.08
C LEU A 163 5.70 17.33 -5.75
N ARG A 164 6.99 17.43 -5.49
CA ARG A 164 7.91 16.32 -5.76
C ARG A 164 7.53 15.23 -4.75
N VAL A 165 6.61 14.37 -5.15
CA VAL A 165 6.44 13.08 -4.50
C VAL A 165 7.67 12.24 -4.87
N VAL A 166 8.84 12.72 -4.45
CA VAL A 166 10.08 11.97 -4.54
C VAL A 166 10.15 11.15 -3.26
N HIS A 167 9.46 10.01 -3.27
CA HIS A 167 9.68 9.00 -2.25
C HIS A 167 10.91 8.20 -2.63
N THR A 168 12.06 8.70 -2.24
CA THR A 168 13.30 7.95 -2.32
C THR A 168 13.39 6.88 -1.24
N ASP A 169 12.79 7.14 -0.06
CA ASP A 169 12.91 6.26 1.12
C ASP A 169 11.56 6.19 1.86
N GLY A 170 10.67 5.31 1.42
CA GLY A 170 9.36 5.17 2.05
C GLY A 170 8.68 3.86 1.69
N THR A 171 7.67 3.50 2.48
CA THR A 171 6.81 2.36 2.19
C THR A 171 5.64 2.81 1.34
N ARG A 172 5.33 2.07 0.28
CA ARG A 172 4.16 2.25 -0.57
C ARG A 172 3.15 1.14 -0.31
N TRP A 173 1.91 1.51 -0.08
CA TRP A 173 0.77 0.60 0.02
C TRP A 173 -0.13 0.79 -1.19
N ASN A 174 -0.24 -0.24 -2.04
CA ASN A 174 -1.12 -0.27 -3.20
C ASN A 174 -2.38 -1.03 -2.84
N PHE A 175 -3.49 -0.32 -2.69
CA PHE A 175 -4.82 -0.91 -2.50
C PHE A 175 -5.42 -1.24 -3.86
N PHE A 176 -6.03 -2.41 -3.98
CA PHE A 176 -6.73 -2.80 -5.19
C PHE A 176 -8.06 -3.51 -4.88
N LEU A 177 -9.03 -3.33 -5.77
CA LEU A 177 -10.31 -4.03 -5.82
C LEU A 177 -10.68 -4.20 -7.28
N ALA A 178 -10.66 -5.43 -7.77
CA ALA A 178 -10.75 -5.75 -9.19
C ALA A 178 -9.72 -4.98 -10.03
N ASP A 179 -10.17 -4.14 -10.96
CA ASP A 179 -9.35 -3.31 -11.85
C ASP A 179 -9.01 -1.92 -11.28
N ARG A 180 -9.61 -1.55 -10.14
CA ARG A 180 -9.39 -0.24 -9.50
C ARG A 180 -8.24 -0.31 -8.53
N ARG A 181 -7.42 0.75 -8.54
CA ARG A 181 -6.25 0.88 -7.67
C ARG A 181 -6.11 2.28 -7.11
N ALA A 182 -5.54 2.35 -5.90
CA ALA A 182 -5.08 3.58 -5.29
C ALA A 182 -3.88 3.26 -4.39
N TYR A 183 -3.00 4.21 -4.15
CA TYR A 183 -1.86 3.97 -3.31
C TYR A 183 -1.64 5.09 -2.30
N SER A 184 -1.00 4.74 -1.19
CA SER A 184 -0.61 5.67 -0.12
C SER A 184 0.86 5.46 0.24
N TYR A 185 1.52 6.55 0.62
CA TYR A 185 2.84 6.55 1.23
C TYR A 185 2.78 6.91 2.72
N PHE A 186 1.58 7.10 3.26
CA PHE A 186 1.40 7.62 4.61
C PHE A 186 1.03 6.50 5.58
N ALA A 187 1.99 6.11 6.42
CA ALA A 187 1.79 5.08 7.45
C ALA A 187 0.67 5.43 8.46
N LYS A 188 0.40 6.73 8.66
CA LYS A 188 -0.69 7.22 9.52
C LYS A 188 -2.06 7.21 8.86
N ASN A 189 -2.16 6.87 7.56
CA ASN A 189 -3.44 6.69 6.91
C ASN A 189 -4.24 5.61 7.66
N PRO A 190 -5.49 5.86 8.06
CA PRO A 190 -6.28 4.89 8.85
C PRO A 190 -6.41 3.52 8.16
N HIS A 191 -6.62 3.49 6.85
CA HIS A 191 -6.71 2.23 6.10
C HIS A 191 -5.36 1.48 6.05
N VAL A 192 -4.23 2.20 6.03
CA VAL A 192 -2.90 1.58 6.14
C VAL A 192 -2.70 0.98 7.54
N ALA A 193 -3.03 1.73 8.58
CA ALA A 193 -2.95 1.25 9.97
C ALA A 193 -3.83 0.01 10.19
N PHE A 194 -5.07 0.04 9.71
CA PHE A 194 -5.98 -1.10 9.72
C PHE A 194 -5.39 -2.30 8.98
N THR A 195 -4.87 -2.10 7.78
CA THR A 195 -4.30 -3.19 6.96
C THR A 195 -3.10 -3.84 7.63
N ASN A 196 -2.23 -3.06 8.27
CA ASN A 196 -1.10 -3.59 9.02
C ASN A 196 -1.57 -4.44 10.21
N ALA A 197 -2.56 -3.96 10.98
CA ALA A 197 -3.14 -4.73 12.10
C ALA A 197 -3.83 -6.02 11.62
N LEU A 198 -4.53 -5.97 10.49
CA LEU A 198 -5.18 -7.12 9.87
C LEU A 198 -4.15 -8.16 9.39
N MET A 199 -3.06 -7.71 8.77
CA MET A 199 -1.94 -8.56 8.36
C MET A 199 -1.34 -9.31 9.55
N GLU A 200 -1.14 -8.62 10.68
CA GLU A 200 -0.64 -9.26 11.91
C GLU A 200 -1.62 -10.32 12.42
N ALA A 201 -2.93 -10.04 12.46
CA ALA A 201 -3.93 -11.02 12.87
C ALA A 201 -3.91 -12.27 11.97
N VAL A 202 -3.76 -12.11 10.64
CA VAL A 202 -3.65 -13.23 9.70
C VAL A 202 -2.34 -14.01 9.91
N ARG A 203 -1.22 -13.33 10.14
CA ARG A 203 0.08 -13.96 10.43
C ARG A 203 0.02 -14.81 11.69
N ASP A 204 -0.62 -14.29 12.72
CA ASP A 204 -0.69 -14.91 14.03
C ASP A 204 -1.83 -15.96 14.13
N GLY A 205 -2.68 -16.09 13.09
CA GLY A 205 -3.82 -17.01 13.06
C GLY A 205 -4.97 -16.61 13.99
N ASP A 206 -5.06 -15.34 14.36
CA ASP A 206 -6.02 -14.81 15.34
C ASP A 206 -7.33 -14.36 14.67
N SER A 207 -8.26 -15.30 14.52
CA SER A 207 -9.59 -15.06 13.92
C SER A 207 -10.42 -14.07 14.74
N GLN A 208 -10.30 -14.08 16.07
CA GLN A 208 -11.09 -13.19 16.92
C GLN A 208 -10.62 -11.76 16.75
N ARG A 209 -9.32 -11.52 16.77
CA ARG A 209 -8.73 -10.19 16.50
C ARG A 209 -9.08 -9.71 15.10
N MET A 210 -8.98 -10.59 14.10
CA MET A 210 -9.34 -10.28 12.71
C MET A 210 -10.79 -9.80 12.61
N ASN A 211 -11.75 -10.53 13.17
CA ASN A 211 -13.16 -10.19 13.11
C ASN A 211 -13.47 -8.87 13.84
N SER A 212 -12.86 -8.62 15.00
CA SER A 212 -13.00 -7.36 15.71
C SER A 212 -12.48 -6.18 14.88
N LEU A 213 -11.28 -6.29 14.31
CA LEU A 213 -10.70 -5.26 13.46
C LEU A 213 -11.59 -4.91 12.25
N ILE A 214 -12.16 -5.93 11.57
CA ILE A 214 -13.05 -5.74 10.43
C ILE A 214 -14.33 -5.00 10.86
N GLY A 215 -14.93 -5.40 11.98
CA GLY A 215 -16.14 -4.76 12.50
C GLY A 215 -15.91 -3.30 12.87
N ASP A 216 -14.85 -3.02 13.61
CA ASP A 216 -14.49 -1.68 14.08
C ASP A 216 -14.21 -0.73 12.90
N GLU A 217 -13.41 -1.21 11.92
CA GLU A 217 -13.08 -0.41 10.74
C GLU A 217 -14.32 -0.16 9.85
N PHE A 218 -15.18 -1.16 9.70
CA PHE A 218 -16.42 -0.99 8.96
C PHE A 218 -17.31 0.09 9.61
N GLN A 219 -17.46 0.08 10.93
CA GLN A 219 -18.23 1.12 11.64
C GLN A 219 -17.61 2.51 11.45
N ARG A 220 -16.29 2.62 11.48
CA ARG A 220 -15.59 3.88 11.19
C ARG A 220 -15.89 4.38 9.78
N VAL A 221 -15.83 3.52 8.77
CA VAL A 221 -16.10 3.85 7.37
C VAL A 221 -17.57 4.29 7.19
N VAL A 222 -18.52 3.59 7.79
CA VAL A 222 -19.95 3.96 7.72
C VAL A 222 -20.19 5.31 8.38
N ALA A 223 -19.56 5.60 9.51
CA ALA A 223 -19.67 6.89 10.16
C ALA A 223 -19.12 8.03 9.27
N GLU A 224 -17.96 7.82 8.62
CA GLU A 224 -17.39 8.81 7.69
C GLU A 224 -18.31 9.08 6.48
N LEU A 225 -18.91 8.04 5.90
CA LEU A 225 -19.84 8.17 4.77
C LEU A 225 -21.11 8.92 5.17
N SER A 226 -21.57 8.77 6.42
CA SER A 226 -22.77 9.43 6.93
C SER A 226 -22.58 10.93 7.20
N ILE A 227 -21.34 11.40 7.34
CA ILE A 227 -21.00 12.80 7.58
C ILE A 227 -20.82 13.59 6.27
N GLN A 228 -20.62 12.91 5.13
CA GLN A 228 -20.52 13.58 3.85
C GLN A 228 -21.90 14.11 3.44
N PRO A 229 -22.11 15.44 3.29
CA PRO A 229 -23.37 15.96 2.79
C PRO A 229 -23.60 15.40 1.38
N ALA A 230 -24.81 14.96 1.11
CA ALA A 230 -25.23 14.59 -0.24
C ALA A 230 -24.96 15.80 -1.15
N LEU A 231 -23.99 15.65 -2.07
CA LEU A 231 -23.68 16.63 -3.12
C LEU A 231 -24.76 16.60 -4.20
#